data_13fb66b4a9084833194139c140673579
#
_entry.id   13fb66b4a9084833194139c140673579
#
_cell.length_a   1.000
_cell.length_b   1.000
_cell.length_c   1.000
_cell.angle_alpha   90.00
_cell.angle_beta   90.00
_cell.angle_gamma   90.00
#
_symmetry.space_group_name_H-M   'P 1'
#
loop_
_entity.id
_entity.type
_entity.pdbx_description
1 polymer ?
#
loop_
_entity_poly.entity_id
_entity_poly.type
_entity_poly.pdbx_seq_one_letter_code
_entity_poly.pdbx_strand_id
1 'polypeptide(L)'
;MALRNNTWTLGEWYDQTVAGTGSYYEDNTFWAWGDNQAGALGQNQATSVKVSSPTQVPGTTWSKIATGTGYNFHMAIKTNGSLWAWGQGGYGNLGQNAGPGGGTLYYSSPVQIPGTTWNKVCISQRHWLGIKTNAELWTCGSNQGGELGQNKADVPGQGDTTDNSYSSPIQIPGSWTDLGTGTNRSYGIKTDGTLWSWGSNSNGGPLGLNEASTSHSSPTQIHGGGTNWASLSTSHEKAMAAIKTDGTLWTWGRTTNYNLPSNSDRSSPIQVPGTNWAQVSGSYNSWWATKTDGTLWSWGGNDDGQLGHNNQNPSGISSPVQIGSNTNWSSVRAGLKMCFFRTTGNALFAVGQNTNGQLGNNSIDKVSSPVLIGTGAWSDVGGGYYTSFGIRQW
;
A
#
# COMPACT_ATOMS: atom_id res chain seq x y z
N MET A 1 -14.22 28.60 -18.85
CA MET A 1 -13.08 28.23 -19.73
C MET A 1 -13.51 27.05 -20.56
N ALA A 2 -13.53 27.18 -21.89
CA ALA A 2 -13.96 26.13 -22.78
C ALA A 2 -12.88 25.01 -22.83
N LEU A 3 -13.29 23.78 -22.66
CA LEU A 3 -12.47 22.60 -22.91
C LEU A 3 -12.05 22.62 -24.39
N ARG A 4 -10.79 22.88 -24.67
CA ARG A 4 -10.23 22.71 -26.02
C ARG A 4 -10.01 21.22 -26.24
N ASN A 5 -10.59 20.70 -27.34
CA ASN A 5 -10.24 19.37 -27.86
C ASN A 5 -8.74 19.31 -28.12
N ASN A 6 -8.06 18.35 -27.54
CA ASN A 6 -6.61 18.13 -27.59
C ASN A 6 -6.13 17.58 -28.97
N THR A 7 -6.50 18.21 -30.08
CA THR A 7 -5.93 17.91 -31.39
C THR A 7 -5.08 19.09 -31.84
N TRP A 8 -3.81 19.01 -31.45
CA TRP A 8 -2.80 19.93 -31.94
C TRP A 8 -2.22 19.42 -33.25
N THR A 9 -2.03 20.29 -34.23
CA THR A 9 -1.20 19.98 -35.38
C THR A 9 0.29 20.04 -34.94
N LEU A 10 1.13 19.27 -35.62
CA LEU A 10 2.59 19.25 -35.35
C LEU A 10 3.21 20.65 -35.40
N GLY A 11 2.69 21.56 -36.22
CA GLY A 11 3.11 22.94 -36.32
C GLY A 11 2.73 23.78 -35.13
N GLU A 12 1.48 23.68 -34.64
CA GLU A 12 1.02 24.39 -33.47
C GLU A 12 1.78 23.95 -32.21
N TRP A 13 2.16 22.66 -32.12
CA TRP A 13 2.98 22.14 -31.04
C TRP A 13 4.39 22.75 -31.10
N TYR A 14 5.02 22.79 -32.29
CA TYR A 14 6.36 23.35 -32.49
C TYR A 14 6.39 24.85 -32.16
N ASP A 15 5.42 25.63 -32.65
CA ASP A 15 5.37 27.07 -32.44
C ASP A 15 5.18 27.44 -30.95
N GLN A 16 4.39 26.68 -30.19
CA GLN A 16 4.21 26.94 -28.76
C GLN A 16 5.42 26.47 -27.93
N THR A 17 6.10 25.42 -28.34
CA THR A 17 7.33 24.96 -27.67
C THR A 17 8.47 25.98 -27.87
N VAL A 18 8.61 26.52 -29.08
CA VAL A 18 9.58 27.58 -29.38
C VAL A 18 9.25 28.89 -28.69
N ALA A 19 7.96 29.24 -28.54
CA ALA A 19 7.53 30.45 -27.85
C ALA A 19 7.62 30.33 -26.30
N GLY A 20 7.96 29.17 -25.75
CA GLY A 20 8.01 28.92 -24.31
C GLY A 20 6.63 29.02 -23.62
N THR A 21 5.53 29.04 -24.38
CA THR A 21 4.16 29.14 -23.89
C THR A 21 3.41 27.82 -23.90
N GLY A 22 3.98 26.78 -24.50
CA GLY A 22 3.47 25.41 -24.47
C GLY A 22 3.88 24.70 -23.21
N SER A 23 3.15 24.87 -22.14
CA SER A 23 3.21 23.89 -21.04
C SER A 23 2.44 22.66 -21.49
N TYR A 24 3.15 21.63 -21.90
CA TYR A 24 2.58 20.30 -22.06
C TYR A 24 2.28 19.77 -20.65
N TYR A 25 1.11 20.07 -20.13
CA TYR A 25 0.59 19.35 -18.96
C TYR A 25 0.19 17.95 -19.44
N GLU A 26 1.15 17.02 -19.46
CA GLU A 26 0.76 15.62 -19.45
C GLU A 26 0.00 15.39 -18.14
N ASP A 27 -1.29 15.13 -18.25
CA ASP A 27 -2.11 14.68 -17.13
C ASP A 27 -1.38 13.54 -16.39
N ASN A 28 -1.42 13.54 -15.09
CA ASN A 28 -0.77 12.57 -14.20
C ASN A 28 -0.54 11.20 -14.83
N THR A 29 0.70 10.89 -15.19
CA THR A 29 1.09 9.63 -15.82
C THR A 29 1.40 8.56 -14.77
N PHE A 30 1.09 7.31 -15.08
CA PHE A 30 1.32 6.17 -14.22
C PHE A 30 2.49 5.33 -14.74
N TRP A 31 3.38 4.94 -13.85
CA TRP A 31 4.60 4.22 -14.16
C TRP A 31 4.68 2.94 -13.33
N ALA A 32 5.21 1.86 -13.90
CA ALA A 32 5.38 0.56 -13.26
C ALA A 32 6.77 -0.01 -13.54
N TRP A 33 7.30 -0.77 -12.59
CA TRP A 33 8.57 -1.50 -12.72
C TRP A 33 8.61 -2.69 -11.76
N GLY A 34 9.58 -3.60 -11.95
CA GLY A 34 9.69 -4.85 -11.21
C GLY A 34 9.27 -6.06 -12.04
N ASP A 35 8.68 -7.06 -11.41
CA ASP A 35 8.27 -8.32 -12.03
C ASP A 35 6.86 -8.20 -12.65
N ASN A 36 6.71 -8.64 -13.91
CA ASN A 36 5.42 -8.64 -14.61
C ASN A 36 4.67 -9.99 -14.52
N GLN A 37 4.89 -10.78 -13.49
CA GLN A 37 4.13 -12.01 -13.30
C GLN A 37 2.62 -11.74 -13.30
N ALA A 38 1.86 -12.55 -14.07
CA ALA A 38 0.40 -12.40 -14.23
C ALA A 38 -0.08 -11.01 -14.70
N GLY A 39 0.73 -10.28 -15.45
CA GLY A 39 0.38 -8.94 -15.93
C GLY A 39 0.41 -7.85 -14.87
N ALA A 40 1.13 -8.08 -13.76
CA ALA A 40 1.14 -7.21 -12.59
C ALA A 40 1.59 -5.77 -12.88
N LEU A 41 2.37 -5.52 -13.94
CA LEU A 41 2.76 -4.16 -14.34
C LEU A 41 1.68 -3.37 -15.08
N GLY A 42 0.57 -4.00 -15.49
CA GLY A 42 -0.53 -3.30 -16.16
C GLY A 42 -0.23 -2.78 -17.58
N GLN A 43 0.80 -3.32 -18.25
CA GLN A 43 1.33 -2.82 -19.53
C GLN A 43 0.83 -3.61 -20.76
N ASN A 44 -0.32 -4.29 -20.65
CA ASN A 44 -0.89 -5.16 -21.69
C ASN A 44 0.04 -6.32 -22.09
N GLN A 45 0.88 -6.79 -21.20
CA GLN A 45 1.78 -7.92 -21.40
C GLN A 45 1.61 -8.91 -20.24
N ALA A 46 1.31 -10.16 -20.58
CA ALA A 46 1.09 -11.22 -19.58
C ALA A 46 2.34 -12.08 -19.29
N THR A 47 3.49 -11.71 -19.85
CA THR A 47 4.74 -12.47 -19.71
C THR A 47 5.53 -12.03 -18.49
N SER A 48 6.22 -12.98 -17.85
CA SER A 48 7.17 -12.72 -16.75
C SER A 48 8.41 -11.97 -17.25
N VAL A 49 8.27 -10.68 -17.52
CA VAL A 49 9.38 -9.78 -17.88
C VAL A 49 9.71 -8.95 -16.65
N LYS A 50 10.99 -8.84 -16.32
CA LYS A 50 11.48 -7.97 -15.26
C LYS A 50 11.89 -6.62 -15.86
N VAL A 51 11.38 -5.55 -15.28
CA VAL A 51 11.64 -4.17 -15.71
C VAL A 51 12.33 -3.43 -14.57
N SER A 52 13.61 -3.10 -14.73
CA SER A 52 14.42 -2.46 -13.68
C SER A 52 14.40 -0.93 -13.71
N SER A 53 13.64 -0.33 -14.63
CA SER A 53 13.44 1.12 -14.73
C SER A 53 11.95 1.43 -14.87
N PRO A 54 11.46 2.57 -14.36
CA PRO A 54 10.07 2.97 -14.54
C PRO A 54 9.67 3.00 -16.03
N THR A 55 8.59 2.29 -16.37
CA THR A 55 7.98 2.24 -17.71
C THR A 55 6.52 2.67 -17.61
N GLN A 56 6.07 3.53 -18.51
CA GLN A 56 4.73 4.10 -18.45
C GLN A 56 3.64 3.05 -18.67
N VAL A 57 2.63 3.05 -17.82
CA VAL A 57 1.39 2.29 -18.00
C VAL A 57 0.42 3.14 -18.83
N PRO A 58 -0.27 2.58 -19.83
CA PRO A 58 -1.21 3.33 -20.66
C PRO A 58 -2.29 4.05 -19.85
N GLY A 59 -2.62 5.26 -20.29
CA GLY A 59 -3.65 6.11 -19.70
C GLY A 59 -3.09 7.21 -18.81
N THR A 60 -3.93 8.23 -18.63
CA THR A 60 -3.62 9.47 -17.90
C THR A 60 -4.63 9.69 -16.77
N THR A 61 -4.50 10.81 -16.06
CA THR A 61 -5.39 11.23 -14.97
C THR A 61 -5.33 10.34 -13.72
N TRP A 62 -4.23 9.65 -13.48
CA TRP A 62 -4.04 8.88 -12.27
C TRP A 62 -3.77 9.79 -11.06
N SER A 63 -4.39 9.50 -9.91
CA SER A 63 -4.29 10.38 -8.75
C SER A 63 -3.73 9.71 -7.50
N LYS A 64 -4.04 8.43 -7.29
CA LYS A 64 -3.61 7.69 -6.09
C LYS A 64 -3.32 6.24 -6.42
N ILE A 65 -2.28 5.68 -5.80
CA ILE A 65 -1.95 4.26 -5.83
C ILE A 65 -2.55 3.62 -4.57
N ALA A 66 -3.11 2.42 -4.71
CA ALA A 66 -3.54 1.64 -3.55
C ALA A 66 -2.35 1.35 -2.63
N THR A 67 -2.55 1.54 -1.34
CA THR A 67 -1.55 1.22 -0.33
C THR A 67 -1.62 -0.26 0.03
N GLY A 68 -0.49 -0.88 0.43
CA GLY A 68 -0.41 -2.29 0.79
C GLY A 68 0.33 -3.15 -0.22
N THR A 69 0.47 -4.43 0.10
CA THR A 69 1.31 -5.37 -0.65
C THR A 69 0.45 -6.46 -1.30
N GLY A 70 -0.21 -6.13 -2.41
CA GLY A 70 -0.85 -7.13 -3.27
C GLY A 70 0.17 -8.16 -3.76
N TYR A 71 -0.21 -9.46 -3.79
CA TYR A 71 0.72 -10.49 -4.25
C TYR A 71 1.07 -10.33 -5.72
N ASN A 72 0.10 -10.27 -6.60
CA ASN A 72 0.26 -10.01 -8.04
C ASN A 72 -0.93 -9.22 -8.58
N PHE A 73 -1.66 -8.47 -7.75
CA PHE A 73 -2.71 -7.59 -8.20
C PHE A 73 -2.52 -6.19 -7.62
N HIS A 74 -2.98 -5.21 -8.35
CA HIS A 74 -2.78 -3.82 -8.02
C HIS A 74 -4.01 -2.99 -8.36
N MET A 75 -4.11 -1.84 -7.72
CA MET A 75 -5.23 -0.92 -7.89
C MET A 75 -4.75 0.52 -7.87
N ALA A 76 -5.44 1.38 -8.59
CA ALA A 76 -5.21 2.82 -8.57
C ALA A 76 -6.50 3.59 -8.82
N ILE A 77 -6.54 4.82 -8.35
CA ILE A 77 -7.68 5.74 -8.49
C ILE A 77 -7.30 6.85 -9.46
N LYS A 78 -8.21 7.20 -10.37
CA LYS A 78 -8.09 8.36 -11.25
C LYS A 78 -8.66 9.62 -10.61
N THR A 79 -8.34 10.80 -11.17
CA THR A 79 -8.79 12.10 -10.67
C THR A 79 -10.31 12.27 -10.64
N ASN A 80 -11.02 11.51 -11.50
CA ASN A 80 -12.49 11.48 -11.52
C ASN A 80 -13.10 10.54 -10.47
N GLY A 81 -12.28 9.96 -9.58
CA GLY A 81 -12.73 9.03 -8.55
C GLY A 81 -13.04 7.61 -9.04
N SER A 82 -12.74 7.27 -10.29
CA SER A 82 -12.86 5.88 -10.76
C SER A 82 -11.72 5.01 -10.23
N LEU A 83 -12.04 3.77 -9.81
CA LEU A 83 -11.10 2.78 -9.30
C LEU A 83 -10.80 1.74 -10.38
N TRP A 84 -9.53 1.39 -10.53
CA TRP A 84 -9.04 0.46 -11.54
C TRP A 84 -8.21 -0.64 -10.89
N ALA A 85 -8.33 -1.88 -11.39
CA ALA A 85 -7.61 -3.06 -10.91
C ALA A 85 -6.98 -3.83 -12.07
N TRP A 86 -5.85 -4.49 -11.81
CA TRP A 86 -5.16 -5.36 -12.77
C TRP A 86 -4.30 -6.40 -12.05
N GLY A 87 -3.73 -7.34 -12.82
CA GLY A 87 -2.97 -8.46 -12.30
C GLY A 87 -3.85 -9.68 -12.00
N GLN A 88 -3.48 -10.47 -11.01
CA GLN A 88 -4.10 -11.77 -10.70
C GLN A 88 -5.41 -11.63 -9.90
N GLY A 89 -6.48 -12.30 -10.36
CA GLY A 89 -7.83 -12.20 -9.80
C GLY A 89 -8.43 -13.49 -9.24
N GLY A 90 -7.61 -14.46 -8.85
CA GLY A 90 -8.06 -15.80 -8.46
C GLY A 90 -9.04 -15.88 -7.27
N TYR A 91 -9.19 -14.81 -6.50
CA TYR A 91 -10.07 -14.75 -5.31
C TYR A 91 -11.22 -13.76 -5.45
N GLY A 92 -11.54 -13.33 -6.67
CA GLY A 92 -12.52 -12.26 -6.90
C GLY A 92 -12.01 -10.85 -6.59
N ASN A 93 -10.75 -10.71 -6.19
CA ASN A 93 -10.13 -9.45 -5.76
C ASN A 93 -10.02 -8.38 -6.85
N LEU A 94 -10.24 -8.70 -8.12
CA LEU A 94 -10.35 -7.70 -9.21
C LEU A 94 -11.72 -7.01 -9.28
N GLY A 95 -12.70 -7.43 -8.50
CA GLY A 95 -14.00 -6.74 -8.37
C GLY A 95 -14.85 -6.73 -9.64
N GLN A 96 -14.65 -7.68 -10.58
CA GLN A 96 -15.26 -7.72 -11.90
C GLN A 96 -16.48 -8.65 -11.99
N ASN A 97 -17.05 -9.09 -10.86
CA ASN A 97 -18.13 -10.08 -10.79
C ASN A 97 -17.77 -11.41 -11.50
N ALA A 98 -16.51 -11.65 -11.73
CA ALA A 98 -16.01 -12.92 -12.23
C ALA A 98 -15.79 -13.85 -11.03
N GLY A 99 -16.54 -14.94 -10.98
CA GLY A 99 -16.63 -15.80 -9.80
C GLY A 99 -15.28 -16.35 -9.31
N PRO A 100 -15.19 -16.71 -8.04
CA PRO A 100 -14.03 -17.33 -7.42
C PRO A 100 -13.91 -18.80 -7.83
N GLY A 101 -14.16 -19.14 -9.06
CA GLY A 101 -14.15 -20.51 -9.61
C GLY A 101 -12.81 -20.88 -10.22
N GLY A 102 -11.72 -20.94 -9.42
CA GLY A 102 -10.54 -21.74 -9.76
C GLY A 102 -9.80 -21.47 -11.07
N GLY A 103 -10.26 -20.54 -11.89
CA GLY A 103 -9.59 -20.11 -13.11
C GLY A 103 -8.58 -19.01 -12.81
N THR A 104 -7.43 -19.05 -13.47
CA THR A 104 -6.42 -17.99 -13.45
C THR A 104 -6.92 -16.76 -14.20
N LEU A 105 -7.95 -16.06 -13.63
CA LEU A 105 -8.34 -14.77 -14.16
C LEU A 105 -7.23 -13.76 -13.88
N TYR A 106 -6.72 -13.12 -14.90
CA TYR A 106 -5.82 -11.99 -14.75
C TYR A 106 -6.03 -10.96 -15.86
N TYR A 107 -5.85 -9.70 -15.51
CA TYR A 107 -5.86 -8.60 -16.46
C TYR A 107 -4.47 -7.99 -16.55
N SER A 108 -3.86 -8.01 -17.71
CA SER A 108 -2.55 -7.37 -17.98
C SER A 108 -2.66 -5.87 -18.27
N SER A 109 -3.87 -5.33 -18.23
CA SER A 109 -4.18 -3.89 -18.33
C SER A 109 -5.19 -3.49 -17.27
N PRO A 110 -5.16 -2.24 -16.77
CA PRO A 110 -6.14 -1.76 -15.81
C PRO A 110 -7.58 -1.89 -16.33
N VAL A 111 -8.47 -2.48 -15.52
CA VAL A 111 -9.91 -2.61 -15.76
C VAL A 111 -10.65 -1.87 -14.67
N GLN A 112 -11.67 -1.08 -15.05
CA GLN A 112 -12.41 -0.28 -14.09
C GLN A 112 -13.32 -1.14 -13.21
N ILE A 113 -13.28 -0.91 -11.90
CA ILE A 113 -14.26 -1.44 -10.94
C ILE A 113 -15.50 -0.55 -11.00
N PRO A 114 -16.72 -1.13 -11.02
CA PRO A 114 -17.94 -0.36 -11.05
C PRO A 114 -18.04 0.68 -9.92
N GLY A 115 -18.57 1.83 -10.25
CA GLY A 115 -18.72 2.97 -9.33
C GLY A 115 -17.61 4.01 -9.43
N THR A 116 -17.91 5.16 -8.89
CA THR A 116 -17.05 6.34 -8.82
C THR A 116 -16.98 6.85 -7.40
N THR A 117 -16.31 7.97 -7.17
CA THR A 117 -16.13 8.58 -5.84
C THR A 117 -15.20 7.82 -4.90
N TRP A 118 -14.37 6.91 -5.42
CA TRP A 118 -13.34 6.28 -4.63
C TRP A 118 -12.28 7.29 -4.19
N ASN A 119 -11.93 7.27 -2.92
CA ASN A 119 -10.99 8.23 -2.32
C ASN A 119 -9.71 7.57 -1.78
N LYS A 120 -9.83 6.40 -1.17
CA LYS A 120 -8.71 5.65 -0.60
C LYS A 120 -8.92 4.17 -0.83
N VAL A 121 -7.84 3.45 -1.18
CA VAL A 121 -7.86 2.00 -1.34
C VAL A 121 -6.61 1.41 -0.69
N CYS A 122 -6.82 0.30 0.00
CA CYS A 122 -5.78 -0.48 0.63
C CYS A 122 -5.90 -1.94 0.16
N ILE A 123 -4.82 -2.52 -0.33
CA ILE A 123 -4.77 -3.90 -0.82
C ILE A 123 -3.96 -4.80 0.10
N SER A 124 -4.37 -6.05 0.20
CA SER A 124 -3.64 -7.12 0.84
C SER A 124 -3.26 -8.18 -0.20
N GLN A 125 -2.87 -9.36 0.21
CA GLN A 125 -2.52 -10.45 -0.73
C GLN A 125 -3.70 -10.88 -1.61
N ARG A 126 -4.92 -10.94 -1.07
CA ARG A 126 -6.09 -11.56 -1.72
C ARG A 126 -7.39 -10.77 -1.58
N HIS A 127 -7.40 -9.66 -0.82
CA HIS A 127 -8.56 -8.80 -0.63
C HIS A 127 -8.15 -7.33 -0.61
N TRP A 128 -9.14 -6.45 -0.66
CA TRP A 128 -8.93 -5.02 -0.56
C TRP A 128 -10.08 -4.32 0.20
N LEU A 129 -9.77 -3.16 0.71
CA LEU A 129 -10.68 -2.21 1.33
C LEU A 129 -10.64 -0.90 0.56
N GLY A 130 -11.79 -0.25 0.40
CA GLY A 130 -11.87 1.07 -0.26
C GLY A 130 -12.86 1.98 0.44
N ILE A 131 -12.47 3.24 0.66
CA ILE A 131 -13.33 4.30 1.17
C ILE A 131 -13.71 5.21 0.01
N LYS A 132 -15.01 5.55 -0.07
CA LYS A 132 -15.53 6.58 -0.97
C LYS A 132 -15.49 7.96 -0.32
N THR A 133 -15.70 9.01 -1.10
CA THR A 133 -15.71 10.42 -0.62
C THR A 133 -16.81 10.71 0.42
N ASN A 134 -17.85 9.90 0.48
CA ASN A 134 -18.92 9.96 1.49
C ASN A 134 -18.64 9.13 2.75
N ALA A 135 -17.40 8.69 2.95
CA ALA A 135 -16.94 7.87 4.07
C ALA A 135 -17.50 6.43 4.12
N GLU A 136 -18.15 5.94 3.07
CA GLU A 136 -18.55 4.53 2.96
C GLU A 136 -17.34 3.62 2.78
N LEU A 137 -17.31 2.52 3.53
CA LEU A 137 -16.30 1.46 3.41
C LEU A 137 -16.84 0.30 2.56
N TRP A 138 -16.04 -0.15 1.61
CA TRP A 138 -16.31 -1.28 0.73
C TRP A 138 -15.14 -2.27 0.74
N THR A 139 -15.43 -3.54 0.51
CA THR A 139 -14.46 -4.62 0.51
C THR A 139 -14.74 -5.64 -0.60
N CYS A 140 -13.73 -6.39 -1.03
CA CYS A 140 -13.86 -7.40 -2.07
C CYS A 140 -12.66 -8.37 -2.02
N GLY A 141 -12.82 -9.58 -2.50
CA GLY A 141 -11.80 -10.62 -2.58
C GLY A 141 -12.05 -11.79 -1.64
N SER A 142 -10.97 -12.42 -1.17
CA SER A 142 -10.99 -13.55 -0.23
C SER A 142 -11.61 -13.19 1.12
N ASN A 143 -12.26 -14.16 1.76
CA ASN A 143 -12.84 -14.04 3.10
C ASN A 143 -12.49 -15.23 4.01
N GLN A 144 -11.38 -15.88 3.80
CA GLN A 144 -10.96 -17.09 4.53
C GLN A 144 -10.87 -16.90 6.05
N GLY A 145 -10.43 -15.73 6.50
CA GLY A 145 -10.30 -15.37 7.90
C GLY A 145 -11.42 -14.46 8.44
N GLY A 146 -12.40 -14.12 7.62
CA GLY A 146 -13.42 -13.12 7.95
C GLY A 146 -12.97 -11.68 7.62
N GLU A 147 -11.90 -11.53 6.81
CA GLU A 147 -11.27 -10.25 6.49
C GLU A 147 -12.17 -9.27 5.72
N LEU A 148 -13.28 -9.73 5.16
CA LEU A 148 -14.26 -8.86 4.50
C LEU A 148 -15.28 -8.24 5.47
N GLY A 149 -15.27 -8.63 6.75
CA GLY A 149 -16.11 -7.99 7.78
C GLY A 149 -17.62 -8.20 7.63
N GLN A 150 -18.05 -9.27 6.96
CA GLN A 150 -19.45 -9.54 6.60
C GLN A 150 -20.18 -10.48 7.57
N ASN A 151 -19.66 -10.67 8.79
CA ASN A 151 -20.13 -11.64 9.77
C ASN A 151 -20.15 -13.09 9.23
N LYS A 152 -19.26 -13.38 8.30
CA LYS A 152 -19.05 -14.70 7.71
C LYS A 152 -17.55 -14.94 7.60
N ALA A 153 -17.12 -16.16 7.86
CA ALA A 153 -15.77 -16.64 7.60
C ALA A 153 -15.86 -18.07 7.07
N ASP A 154 -14.84 -18.53 6.38
CA ASP A 154 -14.75 -19.94 6.00
C ASP A 154 -14.59 -20.79 7.27
N VAL A 155 -15.16 -21.99 7.26
CA VAL A 155 -15.02 -22.94 8.37
C VAL A 155 -13.59 -23.48 8.35
N PRO A 156 -12.82 -23.35 9.45
CA PRO A 156 -11.47 -23.90 9.51
C PRO A 156 -11.46 -25.39 9.20
N GLY A 157 -10.66 -25.81 8.21
CA GLY A 157 -10.47 -27.23 7.84
C GLY A 157 -11.25 -27.72 6.64
N GLN A 158 -12.10 -26.93 6.03
CA GLN A 158 -12.76 -27.23 4.75
C GLN A 158 -12.03 -26.59 3.58
N GLY A 159 -10.79 -26.84 3.33
CA GLY A 159 -10.09 -26.44 2.10
C GLY A 159 -10.43 -25.02 1.59
N ASP A 160 -9.77 -24.58 0.56
CA ASP A 160 -9.99 -23.28 -0.10
C ASP A 160 -11.37 -23.26 -0.81
N THR A 161 -12.47 -23.33 -0.04
CA THR A 161 -13.81 -23.24 -0.57
C THR A 161 -14.09 -21.78 -0.89
N THR A 162 -14.23 -21.50 -2.16
CA THR A 162 -14.44 -20.18 -2.77
C THR A 162 -15.76 -19.49 -2.37
N ASP A 163 -16.55 -20.11 -1.49
CA ASP A 163 -17.96 -19.79 -1.27
C ASP A 163 -18.20 -18.53 -0.44
N ASN A 164 -17.20 -18.02 0.30
CA ASN A 164 -17.32 -16.80 1.10
C ASN A 164 -16.51 -15.61 0.53
N SER A 165 -15.85 -15.79 -0.61
CA SER A 165 -15.19 -14.70 -1.33
C SER A 165 -16.20 -13.88 -2.12
N TYR A 166 -15.97 -12.57 -2.23
CA TYR A 166 -16.82 -11.68 -3.02
C TYR A 166 -16.05 -11.14 -4.21
N SER A 167 -16.59 -11.38 -5.41
CA SER A 167 -16.04 -10.91 -6.68
C SER A 167 -16.61 -9.56 -7.14
N SER A 168 -17.50 -8.97 -6.35
CA SER A 168 -17.99 -7.60 -6.49
C SER A 168 -17.85 -6.87 -5.17
N PRO A 169 -17.59 -5.56 -5.17
CA PRO A 169 -17.50 -4.79 -3.92
C PRO A 169 -18.77 -4.89 -3.09
N ILE A 170 -18.61 -5.14 -1.79
CA ILE A 170 -19.70 -5.19 -0.79
C ILE A 170 -19.42 -4.17 0.31
N GLN A 171 -20.45 -3.51 0.81
CA GLN A 171 -20.32 -2.45 1.81
C GLN A 171 -20.17 -3.00 3.23
N ILE A 172 -19.30 -2.37 4.02
CA ILE A 172 -19.21 -2.54 5.47
C ILE A 172 -19.90 -1.34 6.14
N PRO A 173 -20.89 -1.54 7.01
CA PRO A 173 -21.62 -0.44 7.65
C PRO A 173 -20.73 0.50 8.48
N GLY A 174 -21.08 1.78 8.50
CA GLY A 174 -20.40 2.81 9.28
C GLY A 174 -19.78 3.90 8.43
N SER A 175 -19.19 4.91 9.10
CA SER A 175 -18.48 6.01 8.46
C SER A 175 -17.00 5.92 8.80
N TRP A 176 -16.14 5.87 7.77
CA TRP A 176 -14.73 5.53 7.90
C TRP A 176 -13.83 6.58 7.28
N THR A 177 -12.67 6.84 7.90
CA THR A 177 -11.69 7.84 7.44
C THR A 177 -10.37 7.24 7.00
N ASP A 178 -9.96 6.11 7.59
CA ASP A 178 -8.69 5.48 7.28
C ASP A 178 -8.76 3.96 7.27
N LEU A 179 -7.82 3.33 6.55
CA LEU A 179 -7.75 1.90 6.26
C LEU A 179 -6.35 1.36 6.45
N GLY A 180 -6.27 0.12 6.91
CA GLY A 180 -5.08 -0.70 6.90
C GLY A 180 -5.41 -2.15 6.58
N THR A 181 -4.50 -2.87 5.97
CA THR A 181 -4.64 -4.30 5.69
C THR A 181 -3.40 -5.08 6.13
N GLY A 182 -3.61 -6.32 6.52
CA GLY A 182 -2.59 -7.35 6.64
C GLY A 182 -3.07 -8.62 5.95
N THR A 183 -2.26 -9.67 5.92
CA THR A 183 -2.68 -10.96 5.36
C THR A 183 -3.89 -11.49 6.11
N ASN A 184 -5.00 -11.71 5.42
CA ASN A 184 -6.30 -12.18 5.93
C ASN A 184 -6.86 -11.35 7.11
N ARG A 185 -6.57 -10.05 7.14
CA ARG A 185 -7.08 -9.13 8.18
C ARG A 185 -7.21 -7.71 7.69
N SER A 186 -8.07 -6.98 8.33
CA SER A 186 -8.47 -5.63 7.95
C SER A 186 -8.57 -4.73 9.17
N TYR A 187 -8.30 -3.45 8.96
CA TYR A 187 -8.36 -2.41 9.99
C TYR A 187 -9.02 -1.16 9.43
N GLY A 188 -9.69 -0.41 10.29
CA GLY A 188 -10.30 0.86 9.91
C GLY A 188 -10.36 1.83 11.07
N ILE A 189 -10.24 3.11 10.76
CA ILE A 189 -10.53 4.21 11.69
C ILE A 189 -11.87 4.82 11.25
N LYS A 190 -12.80 4.92 12.19
CA LYS A 190 -14.07 5.62 11.95
C LYS A 190 -13.93 7.14 12.06
N THR A 191 -14.92 7.86 11.58
CA THR A 191 -14.96 9.33 11.61
C THR A 191 -14.95 9.91 13.03
N ASP A 192 -15.30 9.11 14.03
CA ASP A 192 -15.24 9.46 15.46
C ASP A 192 -13.85 9.21 16.08
N GLY A 193 -12.87 8.80 15.28
CA GLY A 193 -11.50 8.51 15.72
C GLY A 193 -11.30 7.17 16.42
N THR A 194 -12.32 6.28 16.43
CA THR A 194 -12.20 4.92 16.98
C THR A 194 -11.50 3.98 16.01
N LEU A 195 -10.68 3.07 16.54
CA LEU A 195 -9.93 2.07 15.77
C LEU A 195 -10.61 0.71 15.85
N TRP A 196 -10.75 0.04 14.72
CA TRP A 196 -11.44 -1.23 14.54
C TRP A 196 -10.56 -2.23 13.75
N SER A 197 -10.73 -3.52 14.05
CA SER A 197 -10.05 -4.62 13.35
C SER A 197 -10.98 -5.83 13.19
N TRP A 198 -10.70 -6.62 12.15
CA TRP A 198 -11.41 -7.88 11.87
C TRP A 198 -10.56 -8.79 10.98
N GLY A 199 -10.99 -10.04 10.82
CA GLY A 199 -10.26 -11.06 10.09
C GLY A 199 -9.56 -12.04 11.02
N SER A 200 -8.51 -12.68 10.51
CA SER A 200 -7.71 -13.67 11.21
C SER A 200 -6.88 -13.06 12.34
N ASN A 201 -6.99 -13.64 13.56
CA ASN A 201 -6.17 -13.28 14.72
C ASN A 201 -5.11 -14.33 15.07
N SER A 202 -4.85 -15.26 14.17
CA SER A 202 -3.83 -16.28 14.36
C SER A 202 -2.43 -15.68 14.46
N ASN A 203 -1.57 -16.29 15.28
CA ASN A 203 -0.15 -15.95 15.40
C ASN A 203 0.15 -14.60 16.10
N GLY A 204 -0.17 -14.50 17.39
CA GLY A 204 0.31 -13.41 18.23
C GLY A 204 -0.63 -12.21 18.38
N GLY A 205 -1.92 -12.39 18.10
CA GLY A 205 -2.95 -11.36 18.36
C GLY A 205 -2.86 -10.11 17.48
N PRO A 206 -2.62 -10.24 16.16
CA PRO A 206 -2.43 -9.08 15.29
C PRO A 206 -3.65 -8.16 15.17
N LEU A 207 -4.84 -8.60 15.57
CA LEU A 207 -6.01 -7.73 15.61
C LEU A 207 -5.95 -6.67 16.72
N GLY A 208 -5.08 -6.80 17.71
CA GLY A 208 -4.93 -5.80 18.77
C GLY A 208 -6.05 -5.80 19.81
N LEU A 209 -6.84 -6.87 19.90
CA LEU A 209 -8.05 -6.97 20.73
C LEU A 209 -7.80 -7.53 22.14
N ASN A 210 -6.53 -7.61 22.56
CA ASN A 210 -6.10 -8.28 23.80
C ASN A 210 -6.38 -9.79 23.81
N GLU A 211 -6.49 -10.38 22.64
CA GLU A 211 -6.72 -11.80 22.39
C GLU A 211 -5.63 -12.36 21.47
N ALA A 212 -5.17 -13.59 21.75
CA ALA A 212 -4.02 -14.15 21.02
C ALA A 212 -4.41 -14.91 19.75
N SER A 213 -5.68 -15.36 19.61
CA SER A 213 -6.05 -16.31 18.55
C SER A 213 -7.49 -16.24 18.03
N THR A 214 -8.39 -15.49 18.68
CA THR A 214 -9.81 -15.43 18.27
C THR A 214 -9.96 -14.55 17.02
N SER A 215 -10.36 -15.14 15.90
CA SER A 215 -10.67 -14.42 14.66
C SER A 215 -12.06 -13.77 14.71
N HIS A 216 -12.21 -12.62 14.10
CA HIS A 216 -13.46 -11.86 14.08
C HIS A 216 -13.89 -11.60 12.63
N SER A 217 -15.06 -12.09 12.24
CA SER A 217 -15.63 -11.89 10.90
C SER A 217 -16.47 -10.61 10.76
N SER A 218 -16.50 -9.77 11.79
CA SER A 218 -17.12 -8.44 11.79
C SER A 218 -16.16 -7.43 12.40
N PRO A 219 -16.22 -6.15 12.00
CA PRO A 219 -15.43 -5.12 12.65
C PRO A 219 -15.65 -5.10 14.16
N THR A 220 -14.56 -5.23 14.92
CA THR A 220 -14.51 -5.21 16.39
C THR A 220 -13.61 -4.06 16.83
N GLN A 221 -14.10 -3.27 17.81
CA GLN A 221 -13.34 -2.10 18.26
C GLN A 221 -12.13 -2.51 19.10
N ILE A 222 -10.99 -1.92 18.83
CA ILE A 222 -9.78 -2.05 19.64
C ILE A 222 -9.94 -1.14 20.87
N HIS A 223 -10.13 -1.78 22.05
CA HIS A 223 -10.32 -1.07 23.30
C HIS A 223 -8.99 -0.57 23.90
N GLY A 224 -9.08 0.45 24.77
CA GLY A 224 -7.92 1.01 25.48
C GLY A 224 -7.09 2.03 24.71
N GLY A 225 -7.41 2.28 23.42
CA GLY A 225 -6.67 3.21 22.57
C GLY A 225 -7.25 4.64 22.51
N GLY A 226 -8.42 4.91 23.08
CA GLY A 226 -9.10 6.21 22.96
C GLY A 226 -9.76 6.42 21.59
N THR A 227 -10.16 7.67 21.32
CA THR A 227 -10.86 8.10 20.08
C THR A 227 -10.05 9.12 19.29
N ASN A 228 -8.74 9.05 19.36
CA ASN A 228 -7.82 9.99 18.71
C ASN A 228 -6.90 9.30 17.69
N TRP A 229 -7.32 8.19 17.12
CA TRP A 229 -6.58 7.55 16.04
C TRP A 229 -6.71 8.34 14.75
N ALA A 230 -5.57 8.60 14.06
CA ALA A 230 -5.50 9.48 12.90
C ALA A 230 -5.15 8.74 11.61
N SER A 231 -4.21 7.79 11.67
CA SER A 231 -3.77 7.05 10.48
C SER A 231 -3.30 5.64 10.80
N LEU A 232 -3.49 4.76 9.82
CA LEU A 232 -3.07 3.37 9.83
C LEU A 232 -1.92 3.14 8.86
N SER A 233 -1.01 2.26 9.22
CA SER A 233 -0.09 1.67 8.25
C SER A 233 -0.79 0.58 7.45
N THR A 234 -0.15 0.19 6.35
CA THR A 234 -0.35 -1.12 5.76
C THR A 234 0.79 -2.02 6.20
N SER A 235 0.50 -3.28 6.47
CA SER A 235 1.51 -4.26 6.85
C SER A 235 1.29 -5.57 6.11
N HIS A 236 2.37 -6.24 5.74
CA HIS A 236 2.24 -7.45 4.95
C HIS A 236 1.74 -8.65 5.74
N GLU A 237 2.21 -8.91 6.97
CA GLU A 237 1.90 -10.21 7.57
C GLU A 237 1.51 -10.23 9.06
N LYS A 238 2.24 -9.59 9.94
CA LYS A 238 2.22 -10.06 11.34
C LYS A 238 2.03 -8.97 12.39
N ALA A 239 2.33 -7.73 12.06
CA ALA A 239 2.22 -6.59 12.97
C ALA A 239 1.50 -5.43 12.30
N MET A 240 0.93 -4.56 13.08
CA MET A 240 0.23 -3.36 12.63
C MET A 240 0.78 -2.14 13.36
N ALA A 241 0.66 -0.98 12.73
CA ALA A 241 1.00 0.29 13.34
C ALA A 241 -0.07 1.35 13.05
N ALA A 242 -0.25 2.27 13.98
CA ALA A 242 -1.15 3.41 13.84
C ALA A 242 -0.58 4.65 14.54
N ILE A 243 -0.89 5.82 14.01
CA ILE A 243 -0.51 7.11 14.58
C ILE A 243 -1.77 7.79 15.11
N LYS A 244 -1.65 8.40 16.29
CA LYS A 244 -2.69 9.22 16.89
C LYS A 244 -2.55 10.70 16.51
N THR A 245 -3.61 11.48 16.72
CA THR A 245 -3.63 12.93 16.44
C THR A 245 -2.59 13.73 17.24
N ASP A 246 -2.11 13.18 18.36
CA ASP A 246 -1.04 13.76 19.17
C ASP A 246 0.39 13.44 18.65
N GLY A 247 0.49 12.74 17.51
CA GLY A 247 1.75 12.33 16.90
C GLY A 247 2.43 11.16 17.60
N THR A 248 1.75 10.43 18.47
CA THR A 248 2.28 9.18 19.05
C THR A 248 2.06 8.02 18.09
N LEU A 249 3.06 7.13 17.96
CA LEU A 249 3.03 5.93 17.13
C LEU A 249 2.84 4.70 18.01
N TRP A 250 1.96 3.80 17.61
CA TRP A 250 1.61 2.57 18.31
C TRP A 250 1.73 1.36 17.40
N THR A 251 2.19 0.23 17.95
CA THR A 251 2.34 -1.03 17.21
C THR A 251 1.80 -2.20 18.03
N TRP A 252 1.35 -3.26 17.33
CA TRP A 252 0.88 -4.52 17.93
C TRP A 252 1.00 -5.67 16.93
N GLY A 253 0.75 -6.89 17.41
CA GLY A 253 0.81 -8.12 16.63
C GLY A 253 2.02 -8.96 16.97
N ARG A 254 2.43 -9.80 16.01
CA ARG A 254 3.53 -10.76 16.20
C ARG A 254 4.90 -10.11 16.02
N THR A 255 5.81 -10.43 16.93
CA THR A 255 7.21 -10.06 16.81
C THR A 255 7.96 -11.04 15.91
N THR A 256 8.55 -10.50 14.86
CA THR A 256 9.51 -11.22 14.01
C THR A 256 10.65 -10.29 13.67
N ASN A 257 11.89 -10.74 13.86
CA ASN A 257 13.09 -9.95 13.51
C ASN A 257 13.05 -8.50 14.03
N TYR A 258 12.71 -8.34 15.32
CA TYR A 258 12.76 -7.04 16.02
C TYR A 258 11.80 -5.96 15.50
N ASN A 259 10.73 -6.33 14.82
CA ASN A 259 9.75 -5.36 14.30
C ASN A 259 8.86 -4.69 15.36
N LEU A 260 8.89 -5.17 16.61
CA LEU A 260 8.23 -4.53 17.76
C LEU A 260 9.24 -4.12 18.83
N PRO A 261 9.05 -2.98 19.51
CA PRO A 261 9.97 -2.50 20.56
C PRO A 261 10.14 -3.46 21.74
N SER A 262 9.16 -4.33 21.96
CA SER A 262 9.14 -5.27 23.09
C SER A 262 9.87 -6.58 22.87
N ASN A 263 10.29 -6.90 21.64
CA ASN A 263 10.79 -8.21 21.23
C ASN A 263 9.89 -9.40 21.63
N SER A 264 8.61 -9.16 21.85
CA SER A 264 7.58 -10.17 22.16
C SER A 264 6.26 -9.80 21.49
N ASP A 265 5.46 -10.81 21.15
CA ASP A 265 4.13 -10.64 20.58
C ASP A 265 3.26 -9.73 21.46
N ARG A 266 2.44 -8.90 20.84
CA ARG A 266 1.54 -7.96 21.49
C ARG A 266 0.15 -8.06 20.92
N SER A 267 -0.78 -8.56 21.71
CA SER A 267 -2.20 -8.61 21.35
C SER A 267 -2.94 -7.29 21.62
N SER A 268 -2.25 -6.25 22.07
CA SER A 268 -2.77 -4.89 22.30
C SER A 268 -1.75 -3.85 21.83
N PRO A 269 -2.19 -2.67 21.39
CA PRO A 269 -1.30 -1.60 20.99
C PRO A 269 -0.33 -1.18 22.10
N ILE A 270 0.95 -1.07 21.76
CA ILE A 270 2.01 -0.51 22.61
C ILE A 270 2.65 0.68 21.91
N GLN A 271 3.02 1.69 22.67
CA GLN A 271 3.63 2.91 22.12
C GLN A 271 5.07 2.64 21.67
N VAL A 272 5.40 3.09 20.46
CA VAL A 272 6.78 3.19 19.97
C VAL A 272 7.42 4.44 20.57
N PRO A 273 8.68 4.38 21.07
CA PRO A 273 9.35 5.55 21.63
C PRO A 273 9.40 6.75 20.68
N GLY A 274 9.22 7.94 21.25
CA GLY A 274 9.23 9.21 20.51
C GLY A 274 7.84 9.73 20.17
N THR A 275 7.82 10.95 19.68
CA THR A 275 6.63 11.72 19.31
C THR A 275 6.83 12.39 17.95
N ASN A 276 5.82 13.13 17.50
CA ASN A 276 5.82 13.86 16.24
C ASN A 276 5.92 12.95 15.00
N TRP A 277 5.44 11.72 15.12
CA TRP A 277 5.35 10.83 13.98
C TRP A 277 4.27 11.32 13.01
N ALA A 278 4.63 11.44 11.72
CA ALA A 278 3.75 11.97 10.66
C ALA A 278 3.18 10.86 9.77
N GLN A 279 4.03 9.90 9.39
CA GLN A 279 3.63 8.74 8.59
C GLN A 279 4.38 7.49 9.04
N VAL A 280 3.76 6.34 8.85
CA VAL A 280 4.36 5.02 9.06
C VAL A 280 3.95 4.08 7.95
N SER A 281 4.87 3.25 7.50
CA SER A 281 4.62 2.19 6.52
C SER A 281 5.39 0.95 6.92
N GLY A 282 4.72 -0.20 6.91
CA GLY A 282 5.29 -1.49 7.29
C GLY A 282 5.39 -2.46 6.13
N SER A 283 6.34 -3.36 6.23
CA SER A 283 6.54 -4.50 5.35
C SER A 283 6.57 -5.79 6.16
N TYR A 284 7.11 -6.85 5.59
CA TYR A 284 7.18 -8.19 6.18
C TYR A 284 7.66 -8.20 7.64
N ASN A 285 8.77 -7.54 7.93
CA ASN A 285 9.38 -7.48 9.25
C ASN A 285 10.08 -6.15 9.55
N SER A 286 9.82 -5.12 8.75
CA SER A 286 10.51 -3.83 8.84
C SER A 286 9.52 -2.68 8.79
N TRP A 287 9.88 -1.57 9.41
CA TRP A 287 9.08 -0.35 9.49
C TRP A 287 9.89 0.86 9.06
N TRP A 288 9.21 1.79 8.43
CA TRP A 288 9.73 3.11 8.09
C TRP A 288 8.71 4.16 8.47
N ALA A 289 9.22 5.27 8.98
CA ALA A 289 8.38 6.38 9.41
C ALA A 289 9.04 7.73 9.14
N THR A 290 8.24 8.75 8.90
CA THR A 290 8.67 10.15 8.91
C THR A 290 8.15 10.85 10.17
N LYS A 291 8.87 11.86 10.61
CA LYS A 291 8.41 12.82 11.62
C LYS A 291 8.00 14.13 10.98
N THR A 292 7.29 14.96 11.75
CA THR A 292 6.83 16.30 11.30
C THR A 292 7.98 17.27 11.04
N ASP A 293 9.17 17.00 11.59
CA ASP A 293 10.40 17.73 11.30
C ASP A 293 11.10 17.29 10.01
N GLY A 294 10.47 16.38 9.25
CA GLY A 294 10.98 15.86 7.98
C GLY A 294 12.08 14.81 8.11
N THR A 295 12.39 14.31 9.31
CA THR A 295 13.36 13.22 9.50
C THR A 295 12.77 11.86 9.13
N LEU A 296 13.63 10.94 8.67
CA LEU A 296 13.28 9.59 8.25
C LEU A 296 13.86 8.56 9.21
N TRP A 297 13.06 7.56 9.59
CA TRP A 297 13.39 6.56 10.59
C TRP A 297 13.03 5.15 10.11
N SER A 298 13.80 4.13 10.54
CA SER A 298 13.51 2.73 10.27
C SER A 298 13.89 1.82 11.44
N TRP A 299 13.25 0.64 11.51
CA TRP A 299 13.54 -0.43 12.47
C TRP A 299 12.97 -1.77 11.96
N GLY A 300 13.32 -2.86 12.62
CA GLY A 300 12.93 -4.21 12.25
C GLY A 300 14.06 -4.99 11.59
N GLY A 301 13.70 -5.97 10.74
CA GLY A 301 14.64 -6.80 10.00
C GLY A 301 15.42 -6.05 8.92
N ASN A 302 16.65 -6.51 8.64
CA ASN A 302 17.57 -5.86 7.69
C ASN A 302 18.32 -6.86 6.78
N ASP A 303 17.75 -8.02 6.52
CA ASP A 303 18.39 -9.09 5.75
C ASP A 303 18.77 -8.68 4.31
N ASP A 304 18.05 -7.70 3.76
CA ASP A 304 18.22 -7.19 2.40
C ASP A 304 18.73 -5.74 2.36
N GLY A 305 19.19 -5.20 3.50
CA GLY A 305 19.63 -3.80 3.62
C GLY A 305 18.49 -2.79 3.65
N GLN A 306 17.25 -3.27 3.80
CA GLN A 306 16.03 -2.47 3.65
C GLN A 306 15.89 -1.35 4.69
N LEU A 307 16.60 -1.38 5.81
CA LEU A 307 16.59 -0.30 6.79
C LEU A 307 17.32 0.97 6.34
N GLY A 308 18.19 0.88 5.32
CA GLY A 308 18.82 2.08 4.75
C GLY A 308 20.02 2.65 5.52
N HIS A 309 20.62 1.87 6.41
CA HIS A 309 21.75 2.29 7.26
C HIS A 309 23.14 1.96 6.70
N ASN A 310 23.25 1.75 5.38
CA ASN A 310 24.47 1.35 4.68
C ASN A 310 25.07 0.02 5.18
N ASN A 311 24.23 -0.88 5.68
CA ASN A 311 24.65 -2.21 6.11
C ASN A 311 23.52 -3.23 5.82
N GLN A 312 23.89 -4.51 5.87
CA GLN A 312 22.97 -5.64 5.75
C GLN A 312 23.08 -6.51 7.02
N ASN A 313 22.95 -5.90 8.18
CA ASN A 313 23.02 -6.64 9.44
C ASN A 313 21.73 -7.46 9.65
N PRO A 314 21.76 -8.79 9.56
CA PRO A 314 20.57 -9.63 9.69
C PRO A 314 19.96 -9.63 11.10
N SER A 315 20.69 -9.12 12.10
CA SER A 315 20.18 -9.07 13.48
C SER A 315 19.04 -8.07 13.69
N GLY A 316 18.78 -7.20 12.69
CA GLY A 316 17.71 -6.21 12.78
C GLY A 316 17.93 -5.14 13.88
N ILE A 317 16.99 -4.22 13.98
CA ILE A 317 16.98 -3.12 14.95
C ILE A 317 15.61 -3.02 15.60
N SER A 318 15.49 -3.18 16.91
CA SER A 318 14.22 -3.23 17.64
C SER A 318 13.61 -1.85 17.99
N SER A 319 14.34 -0.77 17.77
CA SER A 319 13.89 0.61 18.05
C SER A 319 14.14 1.50 16.85
N PRO A 320 13.33 2.54 16.63
CA PRO A 320 13.54 3.47 15.53
C PRO A 320 14.96 4.09 15.54
N VAL A 321 15.64 4.02 14.39
CA VAL A 321 16.94 4.69 14.14
C VAL A 321 16.77 5.60 12.94
N GLN A 322 17.32 6.82 13.02
CA GLN A 322 17.23 7.81 11.94
C GLN A 322 18.10 7.41 10.75
N ILE A 323 17.55 7.53 9.54
CA ILE A 323 18.26 7.32 8.27
C ILE A 323 18.87 8.66 7.82
N GLY A 324 20.20 8.76 7.86
CA GLY A 324 20.91 9.97 7.44
C GLY A 324 20.54 11.21 8.26
N SER A 325 20.87 12.39 7.74
CA SER A 325 20.66 13.69 8.40
C SER A 325 19.68 14.61 7.67
N ASN A 326 19.10 14.16 6.55
CA ASN A 326 18.14 14.95 5.79
C ASN A 326 16.84 15.17 6.56
N THR A 327 16.25 16.37 6.42
CA THR A 327 15.02 16.80 7.08
C THR A 327 13.94 17.25 6.09
N ASN A 328 13.98 16.72 4.87
CA ASN A 328 13.05 17.07 3.81
C ASN A 328 12.23 15.86 3.30
N TRP A 329 12.14 14.81 4.09
CA TRP A 329 11.32 13.64 3.73
C TRP A 329 9.83 13.93 3.96
N SER A 330 9.02 13.68 2.93
CA SER A 330 7.58 13.96 2.94
C SER A 330 6.71 12.71 3.04
N SER A 331 7.19 11.56 2.55
CA SER A 331 6.40 10.33 2.61
C SER A 331 7.25 9.06 2.55
N VAL A 332 6.69 7.98 3.10
CA VAL A 332 7.22 6.62 3.07
C VAL A 332 6.17 5.66 2.52
N ARG A 333 6.58 4.71 1.69
CA ARG A 333 5.74 3.63 1.16
C ARG A 333 6.53 2.33 1.08
N ALA A 334 6.16 1.37 1.88
CA ALA A 334 6.78 0.05 1.88
C ALA A 334 6.18 -0.86 0.80
N GLY A 335 7.04 -1.64 0.17
CA GLY A 335 6.72 -2.88 -0.50
C GLY A 335 7.30 -4.07 0.27
N LEU A 336 7.34 -5.28 -0.32
CA LEU A 336 7.96 -6.40 0.36
C LEU A 336 9.47 -6.21 0.45
N LYS A 337 10.01 -6.14 1.67
CA LYS A 337 11.46 -5.97 1.96
C LYS A 337 12.12 -4.79 1.23
N MET A 338 11.36 -3.78 0.87
CA MET A 338 11.84 -2.54 0.24
C MET A 338 11.00 -1.36 0.70
N CYS A 339 11.53 -0.16 0.55
CA CYS A 339 10.77 1.06 0.84
C CYS A 339 11.12 2.18 -0.14
N PHE A 340 10.12 2.97 -0.45
CA PHE A 340 10.22 4.20 -1.20
C PHE A 340 10.09 5.41 -0.28
N PHE A 341 10.89 6.41 -0.54
CA PHE A 341 10.90 7.67 0.18
C PHE A 341 10.75 8.81 -0.82
N ARG A 342 9.88 9.74 -0.51
CA ARG A 342 9.73 10.94 -1.32
C ARG A 342 10.11 12.16 -0.51
N THR A 343 10.81 13.10 -1.12
CA THR A 343 11.14 14.39 -0.52
C THR A 343 10.03 15.42 -0.74
N THR A 344 10.07 16.54 -0.03
CA THR A 344 9.20 17.70 -0.25
C THR A 344 9.35 18.30 -1.65
N GLY A 345 10.51 18.12 -2.29
CA GLY A 345 10.77 18.47 -3.69
C GLY A 345 10.37 17.39 -4.70
N ASN A 346 9.60 16.39 -4.27
CA ASN A 346 9.09 15.30 -5.11
C ASN A 346 10.18 14.41 -5.77
N ALA A 347 11.40 14.40 -5.26
CA ALA A 347 12.41 13.40 -5.63
C ALA A 347 12.07 12.06 -4.97
N LEU A 348 12.22 10.96 -5.72
CA LEU A 348 11.94 9.60 -5.29
C LEU A 348 13.23 8.84 -5.01
N PHE A 349 13.29 8.22 -3.84
CA PHE A 349 14.36 7.33 -3.41
C PHE A 349 13.82 5.96 -3.06
N ALA A 350 14.66 4.93 -3.15
CA ALA A 350 14.32 3.57 -2.79
C ALA A 350 15.46 2.87 -2.06
N VAL A 351 15.14 1.83 -1.28
CA VAL A 351 16.09 1.01 -0.53
C VAL A 351 15.56 -0.42 -0.37
N GLY A 352 16.44 -1.40 -0.22
CA GLY A 352 16.12 -2.80 0.10
C GLY A 352 16.30 -3.76 -1.06
N GLN A 353 15.44 -4.77 -1.09
CA GLN A 353 15.46 -5.85 -2.07
C GLN A 353 15.21 -5.36 -3.49
N ASN A 354 16.00 -5.90 -4.46
CA ASN A 354 15.93 -5.48 -5.86
C ASN A 354 16.11 -6.63 -6.88
N THR A 355 16.01 -7.87 -6.48
CA THR A 355 16.29 -9.04 -7.34
C THR A 355 15.40 -9.16 -8.57
N ASN A 356 14.31 -8.38 -8.62
CA ASN A 356 13.37 -8.29 -9.74
C ASN A 356 13.36 -6.90 -10.42
N GLY A 357 14.30 -6.01 -10.07
CA GLY A 357 14.31 -4.63 -10.56
C GLY A 357 13.27 -3.73 -9.88
N GLN A 358 12.68 -4.18 -8.77
CA GLN A 358 11.56 -3.49 -8.09
C GLN A 358 11.95 -2.15 -7.46
N LEU A 359 13.22 -1.79 -7.32
CA LEU A 359 13.63 -0.45 -6.91
C LEU A 359 13.57 0.57 -8.05
N GLY A 360 13.63 0.14 -9.32
CA GLY A 360 13.55 1.05 -10.48
C GLY A 360 14.80 1.87 -10.75
N ASN A 361 15.96 1.47 -10.25
CA ASN A 361 17.25 2.17 -10.37
C ASN A 361 18.13 1.66 -11.53
N ASN A 362 17.54 0.98 -12.50
CA ASN A 362 18.22 0.34 -13.63
C ASN A 362 19.24 -0.75 -13.21
N SER A 363 19.04 -1.37 -12.06
CA SER A 363 19.81 -2.48 -11.53
C SER A 363 18.86 -3.55 -10.97
N ILE A 364 19.44 -4.71 -10.66
CA ILE A 364 18.79 -5.78 -9.89
C ILE A 364 19.50 -6.03 -8.55
N ASP A 365 20.48 -5.22 -8.20
CA ASP A 365 21.23 -5.34 -6.96
C ASP A 365 20.46 -4.73 -5.77
N LYS A 366 20.55 -5.38 -4.62
CA LYS A 366 20.04 -4.88 -3.36
C LYS A 366 20.74 -3.58 -2.97
N VAL A 367 20.01 -2.67 -2.34
CA VAL A 367 20.54 -1.38 -1.93
C VAL A 367 20.33 -1.18 -0.42
N SER A 368 21.42 -0.91 0.30
CA SER A 368 21.40 -0.70 1.77
C SER A 368 21.46 0.77 2.21
N SER A 369 21.43 1.71 1.27
CA SER A 369 21.27 3.15 1.49
C SER A 369 20.26 3.71 0.51
N PRO A 370 19.48 4.74 0.84
CA PRO A 370 18.55 5.34 -0.10
C PRO A 370 19.22 5.77 -1.41
N VAL A 371 18.77 5.21 -2.56
CA VAL A 371 19.24 5.53 -3.90
C VAL A 371 18.17 6.33 -4.63
N LEU A 372 18.60 7.36 -5.38
CA LEU A 372 17.71 8.20 -6.19
C LEU A 372 17.18 7.40 -7.39
N ILE A 373 15.84 7.37 -7.54
CA ILE A 373 15.15 6.74 -8.68
C ILE A 373 14.80 7.78 -9.74
N GLY A 374 14.53 9.00 -9.35
CA GLY A 374 14.27 10.10 -10.28
C GLY A 374 14.04 11.41 -9.57
N THR A 375 14.39 12.48 -10.25
CA THR A 375 14.22 13.85 -9.77
C THR A 375 12.87 14.41 -10.19
N GLY A 376 12.21 15.10 -9.26
CA GLY A 376 11.00 15.88 -9.51
C GLY A 376 9.77 15.09 -9.95
N ALA A 377 8.63 15.74 -9.88
CA ALA A 377 7.35 15.30 -10.45
C ALA A 377 6.71 13.99 -9.90
N TRP A 378 7.29 13.26 -8.97
CA TRP A 378 6.62 12.13 -8.34
C TRP A 378 5.59 12.60 -7.30
N SER A 379 4.29 12.33 -7.53
CA SER A 379 3.20 12.74 -6.62
C SER A 379 2.78 11.61 -5.68
N ASP A 380 2.87 10.36 -6.12
CA ASP A 380 2.57 9.18 -5.31
C ASP A 380 3.47 8.00 -5.73
N VAL A 381 3.66 7.05 -4.83
CA VAL A 381 4.43 5.82 -5.09
C VAL A 381 3.81 4.68 -4.29
N GLY A 382 3.92 3.46 -4.79
CA GLY A 382 3.48 2.25 -4.11
C GLY A 382 4.38 1.07 -4.45
N GLY A 383 4.57 0.17 -3.49
CA GLY A 383 5.28 -1.09 -3.71
C GLY A 383 4.36 -2.28 -3.45
N GLY A 384 4.37 -3.25 -4.36
CA GLY A 384 3.76 -4.56 -4.17
C GLY A 384 4.77 -5.58 -3.63
N TYR A 385 4.56 -6.85 -3.96
CA TYR A 385 5.46 -7.94 -3.57
C TYR A 385 6.80 -7.87 -4.32
N TYR A 386 6.77 -7.84 -5.67
CA TYR A 386 7.93 -7.70 -6.56
C TYR A 386 7.75 -6.60 -7.59
N THR A 387 6.72 -5.79 -7.46
CA THR A 387 6.33 -4.73 -8.38
C THR A 387 6.30 -3.40 -7.67
N SER A 388 6.44 -2.34 -8.42
CA SER A 388 6.39 -0.98 -7.90
C SER A 388 5.76 -0.03 -8.89
N PHE A 389 5.16 1.01 -8.38
CA PHE A 389 4.40 1.98 -9.15
C PHE A 389 4.70 3.40 -8.70
N GLY A 390 4.54 4.35 -9.61
CA GLY A 390 4.63 5.76 -9.31
C GLY A 390 3.73 6.60 -10.21
N ILE A 391 3.22 7.69 -9.67
CA ILE A 391 2.49 8.70 -10.43
C ILE A 391 3.39 9.92 -10.58
N ARG A 392 3.59 10.38 -11.81
CA ARG A 392 4.30 11.62 -12.12
C ARG A 392 3.33 12.71 -12.51
N GLN A 393 3.57 13.90 -11.97
CA GLN A 393 2.92 15.15 -12.36
C GLN A 393 3.97 16.00 -13.06
N TRP A 394 3.62 16.57 -14.19
CA TRP A 394 4.49 17.47 -14.98
C TRP A 394 4.00 18.90 -14.84
#